data_35741e1c3f1862885be54cf408c8e8a9
#
_entry.id   35741e1c3f1862885be54cf408c8e8a9
#
_cell.length_a   1.000
_cell.length_b   1.000
_cell.length_c   1.000
_cell.angle_alpha   90.00
_cell.angle_beta   90.00
_cell.angle_gamma   90.00
#
_symmetry.space_group_name_H-M   'P 1'
#
loop_
_entity.id
_entity.type
_entity.pdbx_description
1 polymer ?
#
loop_
_entity_poly.entity_id
_entity_poly.type
_entity_poly.pdbx_seq_one_letter_code
_entity_poly.pdbx_strand_id
1 'polypeptide(L)'
;MVRIKLYVLVLSSLICTFAGSLSAAKPRVKTGLDNLLQNADEHLKGKRIGLIVNHSAIDARGRHIIDLLHPKYKITKIFAPEHGVRGKVDEHVSDGKDTKTRLPIVSLYQRKKKAPDADDLKNVDILIFDIQEIGVRYYTYATTMVLAMKAAKANGKKMLILDRPNMAAALGVYGPLLESKFHGGFSSYYPIPIAHAMTIGELASYYNSHFQIGADIEVIKLTGYKHGMYFDETGQPWRNPSPSITDMNSVIGYHLAGSLESLNISVGRGTAKPFQLFGAPFFDGRKLAAALNAAKLPGLKFVAATFKPVRSAYSKKNCHGFKLIVTNRKAIDPMRTLITIAREIHKHLPEKGREKNWSSIAHAVGDTAFVDSIAKGEQSETLVQKIAADVKAFADVRQKYLLYP
;
A
#
# COMPACT_ATOMS: atom_id res chain seq x y z
N MET A 1 14.63 86.22 -20.37
CA MET A 1 15.42 85.20 -19.62
C MET A 1 14.48 84.54 -18.60
N VAL A 2 13.95 83.35 -18.91
CA VAL A 2 13.04 82.58 -18.04
C VAL A 2 13.81 81.39 -17.52
N ARG A 3 14.01 81.28 -16.21
CA ARG A 3 14.66 80.15 -15.57
C ARG A 3 13.62 79.06 -15.27
N ILE A 4 13.74 77.95 -15.95
CA ILE A 4 12.96 76.70 -15.67
C ILE A 4 13.68 75.96 -14.53
N LYS A 5 13.01 75.78 -13.40
CA LYS A 5 13.45 74.89 -12.31
C LYS A 5 12.94 73.48 -12.57
N LEU A 6 13.86 72.54 -12.77
CA LEU A 6 13.59 71.13 -12.89
C LEU A 6 13.47 70.50 -11.51
N TYR A 7 12.29 69.98 -11.15
CA TYR A 7 12.08 69.19 -9.94
C TYR A 7 12.26 67.72 -10.30
N VAL A 8 13.30 67.10 -9.75
CA VAL A 8 13.52 65.66 -9.85
C VAL A 8 12.75 65.02 -8.69
N LEU A 9 11.66 64.30 -8.98
CA LEU A 9 10.94 63.45 -8.02
C LEU A 9 11.67 62.09 -7.96
N VAL A 10 12.33 61.82 -6.82
CA VAL A 10 12.88 60.49 -6.52
C VAL A 10 11.74 59.66 -5.89
N LEU A 11 11.18 58.73 -6.68
CA LEU A 11 10.26 57.73 -6.19
C LEU A 11 11.07 56.55 -5.60
N SER A 12 11.26 56.52 -4.30
CA SER A 12 11.81 55.33 -3.60
C SER A 12 10.71 54.27 -3.47
N SER A 13 10.71 53.27 -4.36
CA SER A 13 9.87 52.07 -4.23
C SER A 13 10.43 51.15 -3.15
N LEU A 14 9.79 51.13 -2.00
CA LEU A 14 10.03 50.19 -0.92
C LEU A 14 9.42 48.83 -1.35
N ILE A 15 10.24 47.95 -1.92
CA ILE A 15 9.87 46.54 -2.18
C ILE A 15 10.01 45.82 -0.84
N CYS A 16 8.91 45.68 -0.09
CA CYS A 16 8.80 44.74 1.02
C CYS A 16 8.72 43.32 0.46
N THR A 17 9.85 42.64 0.37
CA THR A 17 9.89 41.18 0.13
C THR A 17 9.38 40.47 1.39
N PHE A 18 8.11 40.11 1.41
CA PHE A 18 7.57 39.13 2.34
C PHE A 18 8.15 37.76 1.97
N ALA A 19 9.33 37.43 2.46
CA ALA A 19 9.82 36.07 2.54
C ALA A 19 9.03 35.35 3.65
N GLY A 20 7.80 34.94 3.34
CA GLY A 20 7.05 34.01 4.17
C GLY A 20 7.81 32.69 4.17
N SER A 21 8.61 32.42 5.20
CA SER A 21 9.10 31.09 5.49
C SER A 21 7.90 30.15 5.62
N LEU A 22 7.63 29.34 4.60
CA LEU A 22 6.77 28.17 4.72
C LEU A 22 7.41 27.26 5.78
N SER A 23 7.08 27.47 7.05
CA SER A 23 7.35 26.51 8.11
C SER A 23 6.60 25.25 7.72
N ALA A 24 7.33 24.21 7.27
CA ALA A 24 6.75 22.88 7.05
C ALA A 24 6.05 22.48 8.36
N ALA A 25 4.73 22.34 8.31
CA ALA A 25 3.97 21.94 9.47
C ALA A 25 4.58 20.66 10.03
N LYS A 26 4.88 20.64 11.35
CA LYS A 26 5.42 19.44 11.99
C LYS A 26 4.48 18.26 11.74
N PRO A 27 4.99 17.08 11.36
CA PRO A 27 4.15 15.89 11.17
C PRO A 27 3.26 15.68 12.39
N ARG A 28 1.97 15.45 12.19
CA ARG A 28 1.03 15.16 13.30
C ARG A 28 1.27 13.76 13.87
N VAL A 29 1.66 12.82 13.01
CA VAL A 29 1.93 11.42 13.38
C VAL A 29 3.42 11.18 13.35
N LYS A 30 3.97 10.52 14.39
CA LYS A 30 5.31 9.93 14.38
C LYS A 30 5.21 8.45 14.06
N THR A 31 6.04 7.97 13.15
CA THR A 31 6.12 6.54 12.81
C THR A 31 6.88 5.76 13.87
N GLY A 32 6.79 4.43 13.83
CA GLY A 32 7.63 3.56 14.68
C GLY A 32 9.12 3.85 14.49
N LEU A 33 9.57 4.20 13.27
CA LEU A 33 10.94 4.63 13.02
C LEU A 33 11.27 5.93 13.76
N ASP A 34 10.40 6.95 13.69
CA ASP A 34 10.60 8.23 14.38
C ASP A 34 10.71 8.03 15.91
N ASN A 35 9.92 7.11 16.46
CA ASN A 35 9.92 6.79 17.89
C ASN A 35 11.13 5.93 18.28
N LEU A 36 11.50 4.92 17.48
CA LEU A 36 12.70 4.14 17.70
C LEU A 36 13.95 5.04 17.78
N LEU A 37 14.07 6.03 16.90
CA LEU A 37 15.23 6.93 16.86
C LEU A 37 15.40 7.78 18.13
N GLN A 38 14.37 7.92 18.98
CA GLN A 38 14.46 8.63 20.24
C GLN A 38 15.18 7.79 21.31
N ASN A 39 14.99 6.46 21.31
CA ASN A 39 15.52 5.52 22.31
C ASN A 39 16.20 4.33 21.64
N ALA A 40 16.88 4.54 20.51
CA ALA A 40 17.42 3.45 19.68
C ALA A 40 18.45 2.59 20.45
N ASP A 41 19.23 3.18 21.37
CA ASP A 41 20.22 2.44 22.15
C ASP A 41 19.62 1.37 23.06
N GLU A 42 18.43 1.59 23.60
CA GLU A 42 17.72 0.61 24.45
C GLU A 42 17.44 -0.69 23.70
N HIS A 43 17.17 -0.59 22.40
CA HIS A 43 16.83 -1.74 21.57
C HIS A 43 18.01 -2.32 20.80
N LEU A 44 18.98 -1.47 20.36
CA LEU A 44 19.94 -1.80 19.31
C LEU A 44 21.39 -1.87 19.75
N LYS A 45 21.75 -1.26 20.91
CA LYS A 45 23.14 -1.22 21.37
C LYS A 45 23.73 -2.61 21.55
N GLY A 46 24.89 -2.85 20.95
CA GLY A 46 25.58 -4.14 20.99
C GLY A 46 24.95 -5.27 20.16
N LYS A 47 23.83 -5.04 19.48
CA LYS A 47 23.16 -6.06 18.67
C LYS A 47 23.64 -6.06 17.22
N ARG A 48 23.66 -7.25 16.61
CA ARG A 48 23.81 -7.46 15.16
C ARG A 48 22.44 -7.41 14.53
N ILE A 49 22.21 -6.44 13.67
CA ILE A 49 20.88 -6.08 13.16
C ILE A 49 20.69 -6.58 11.73
N GLY A 50 19.56 -7.27 11.48
CA GLY A 50 19.03 -7.56 10.17
C GLY A 50 17.87 -6.60 9.85
N LEU A 51 17.91 -5.89 8.72
CA LEU A 51 16.86 -4.96 8.32
C LEU A 51 15.98 -5.58 7.22
N ILE A 52 14.68 -5.69 7.46
CA ILE A 52 13.68 -6.06 6.43
C ILE A 52 13.00 -4.76 6.00
N VAL A 53 13.47 -4.17 4.91
CA VAL A 53 13.13 -2.79 4.53
C VAL A 53 13.10 -2.61 3.01
N ASN A 54 12.32 -1.63 2.58
CA ASN A 54 12.34 -1.12 1.22
C ASN A 54 12.49 0.42 1.22
N HIS A 55 12.36 1.03 0.06
CA HIS A 55 12.49 2.48 -0.13
C HIS A 55 11.49 3.33 0.67
N SER A 56 10.42 2.74 1.21
CA SER A 56 9.43 3.44 2.04
C SER A 56 9.84 3.56 3.51
N ALA A 57 10.93 2.90 3.92
CA ALA A 57 11.46 2.94 5.28
C ALA A 57 12.18 4.27 5.57
N ILE A 58 11.41 5.36 5.65
CA ILE A 58 11.92 6.72 5.86
C ILE A 58 11.36 7.34 7.14
N ASP A 59 12.15 8.24 7.75
CA ASP A 59 11.71 9.08 8.86
C ASP A 59 10.87 10.29 8.38
N ALA A 60 10.36 11.08 9.33
CA ALA A 60 9.59 12.30 9.07
C ALA A 60 10.33 13.37 8.23
N ARG A 61 11.64 13.23 8.05
CA ARG A 61 12.49 14.10 7.20
C ARG A 61 12.81 13.46 5.85
N GLY A 62 12.24 12.29 5.54
CA GLY A 62 12.49 11.55 4.29
C GLY A 62 13.83 10.82 4.24
N ARG A 63 14.54 10.65 5.38
CA ARG A 63 15.82 9.95 5.45
C ARG A 63 15.58 8.45 5.65
N HIS A 64 16.29 7.64 4.89
CA HIS A 64 16.12 6.19 4.92
C HIS A 64 16.73 5.55 6.18
N ILE A 65 16.05 4.57 6.77
CA ILE A 65 16.45 3.87 8.00
C ILE A 65 17.90 3.33 7.95
N ILE A 66 18.34 2.79 6.81
CA ILE A 66 19.72 2.30 6.64
C ILE A 66 20.71 3.44 6.89
N ASP A 67 20.45 4.61 6.29
CA ASP A 67 21.35 5.77 6.39
C ASP A 67 21.37 6.39 7.79
N LEU A 68 20.30 6.19 8.56
CA LEU A 68 20.17 6.64 9.94
C LEU A 68 20.85 5.71 10.95
N LEU A 69 20.72 4.39 10.76
CA LEU A 69 21.20 3.41 11.73
C LEU A 69 22.64 2.94 11.45
N HIS A 70 23.04 2.77 10.19
CA HIS A 70 24.36 2.23 9.83
C HIS A 70 25.57 2.98 10.43
N PRO A 71 25.56 4.31 10.59
CA PRO A 71 26.69 5.02 11.20
C PRO A 71 26.86 4.75 12.70
N LYS A 72 25.83 4.23 13.39
CA LYS A 72 25.81 4.09 14.85
C LYS A 72 25.70 2.64 15.32
N TYR A 73 25.11 1.76 14.52
CA TYR A 73 24.76 0.40 14.91
C TYR A 73 25.29 -0.63 13.92
N LYS A 74 25.54 -1.84 14.40
CA LYS A 74 26.08 -2.95 13.61
C LYS A 74 24.97 -3.61 12.76
N ILE A 75 24.67 -3.03 11.60
CA ILE A 75 23.81 -3.69 10.60
C ILE A 75 24.65 -4.74 9.88
N THR A 76 24.20 -5.99 9.88
CA THR A 76 24.94 -7.11 9.28
C THR A 76 24.34 -7.54 7.95
N LYS A 77 23.02 -7.32 7.74
CA LYS A 77 22.32 -7.77 6.55
C LYS A 77 21.05 -6.95 6.28
N ILE A 78 20.73 -6.76 5.02
CA ILE A 78 19.49 -6.17 4.56
C ILE A 78 18.69 -7.25 3.85
N PHE A 79 17.42 -7.38 4.19
CA PHE A 79 16.47 -8.27 3.55
C PHE A 79 15.52 -7.44 2.69
N ALA A 80 15.59 -7.60 1.38
CA ALA A 80 14.84 -6.82 0.41
C ALA A 80 13.54 -7.53 0.02
N PRO A 81 12.36 -6.95 0.30
CA PRO A 81 11.09 -7.45 -0.20
C PRO A 81 10.91 -7.11 -1.69
N GLU A 82 9.72 -7.32 -2.22
CA GLU A 82 9.30 -6.83 -3.53
C GLU A 82 9.67 -5.36 -3.72
N HIS A 83 10.07 -4.96 -4.92
CA HIS A 83 10.57 -3.63 -5.33
C HIS A 83 11.94 -3.21 -4.76
N GLY A 84 12.60 -4.06 -3.96
CA GLY A 84 13.97 -3.83 -3.50
C GLY A 84 14.16 -2.71 -2.49
N VAL A 85 15.41 -2.54 -2.05
CA VAL A 85 15.77 -1.66 -0.93
C VAL A 85 15.62 -0.17 -1.24
N ARG A 86 16.02 0.26 -2.44
CA ARG A 86 16.07 1.69 -2.84
C ARG A 86 14.98 2.08 -3.86
N GLY A 87 14.04 1.17 -4.18
CA GLY A 87 12.85 1.47 -4.97
C GLY A 87 13.10 1.82 -6.44
N LYS A 88 14.18 1.33 -7.03
CA LYS A 88 14.54 1.65 -8.41
C LYS A 88 13.94 0.73 -9.47
N VAL A 89 13.31 -0.40 -9.07
CA VAL A 89 12.94 -1.46 -10.03
C VAL A 89 11.57 -2.06 -9.71
N ASP A 90 10.73 -2.20 -10.74
CA ASP A 90 9.54 -3.07 -10.75
C ASP A 90 9.92 -4.54 -11.06
N GLU A 91 11.19 -4.90 -11.00
CA GLU A 91 11.75 -6.17 -11.46
C GLU A 91 12.26 -7.03 -10.30
N HIS A 92 12.64 -8.27 -10.63
CA HIS A 92 13.19 -9.22 -9.67
C HIS A 92 14.35 -8.61 -8.88
N VAL A 93 14.19 -8.63 -7.56
CA VAL A 93 15.26 -8.21 -6.64
C VAL A 93 16.22 -9.38 -6.49
N SER A 94 17.45 -9.24 -6.95
CA SER A 94 18.52 -10.23 -6.74
C SER A 94 19.31 -9.90 -5.47
N ASP A 95 20.02 -10.91 -4.97
CA ASP A 95 21.02 -10.72 -3.92
C ASP A 95 22.12 -9.78 -4.43
N GLY A 96 22.75 -9.04 -3.49
CA GLY A 96 23.76 -8.07 -3.87
C GLY A 96 24.32 -7.28 -2.69
N LYS A 97 24.74 -6.06 -2.95
CA LYS A 97 25.20 -5.12 -1.92
C LYS A 97 24.55 -3.76 -2.10
N ASP A 98 24.16 -3.14 -0.99
CA ASP A 98 23.66 -1.76 -1.02
C ASP A 98 24.73 -0.83 -1.59
N THR A 99 24.36 -0.02 -2.57
CA THR A 99 25.30 0.82 -3.30
C THR A 99 26.01 1.84 -2.43
N LYS A 100 25.34 2.32 -1.38
CA LYS A 100 25.85 3.37 -0.50
C LYS A 100 26.67 2.82 0.68
N THR A 101 26.16 1.80 1.37
CA THR A 101 26.77 1.26 2.59
C THR A 101 27.58 -0.01 2.37
N ARG A 102 27.47 -0.63 1.19
CA ARG A 102 28.10 -1.91 0.83
C ARG A 102 27.61 -3.10 1.67
N LEU A 103 26.56 -2.89 2.49
CA LEU A 103 25.94 -3.97 3.27
C LEU A 103 25.37 -5.06 2.34
N PRO A 104 25.47 -6.34 2.71
CA PRO A 104 24.90 -7.42 1.91
C PRO A 104 23.37 -7.33 1.89
N ILE A 105 22.79 -7.52 0.71
CA ILE A 105 21.36 -7.58 0.47
C ILE A 105 20.99 -9.02 0.12
N VAL A 106 20.00 -9.57 0.82
CA VAL A 106 19.35 -10.85 0.50
C VAL A 106 17.93 -10.54 0.02
N SER A 107 17.59 -11.02 -1.15
CA SER A 107 16.25 -10.86 -1.69
C SER A 107 15.25 -11.84 -1.07
N LEU A 108 14.13 -11.30 -0.58
CA LEU A 108 12.96 -12.07 -0.15
C LEU A 108 11.87 -12.12 -1.24
N TYR A 109 12.21 -11.78 -2.49
CA TYR A 109 11.28 -11.78 -3.61
C TYR A 109 11.79 -12.62 -4.80
N GLN A 110 12.42 -13.75 -4.47
CA GLN A 110 12.82 -14.75 -5.47
C GLN A 110 11.80 -15.89 -5.55
N ARG A 111 11.78 -16.63 -6.67
CA ARG A 111 10.84 -17.73 -6.86
C ARG A 111 10.85 -18.74 -5.70
N LYS A 112 12.05 -19.09 -5.20
CA LYS A 112 12.24 -20.10 -4.15
C LYS A 112 12.53 -19.51 -2.77
N LYS A 113 12.77 -18.19 -2.62
CA LYS A 113 13.14 -17.56 -1.36
C LYS A 113 12.21 -16.40 -1.05
N LYS A 114 11.35 -16.58 -0.04
CA LYS A 114 10.35 -15.61 0.41
C LYS A 114 10.54 -15.18 1.87
N ALA A 115 11.51 -15.79 2.57
CA ALA A 115 11.88 -15.50 3.95
C ALA A 115 13.39 -15.63 4.15
N PRO A 116 13.96 -15.02 5.20
CA PRO A 116 15.32 -15.34 5.65
C PRO A 116 15.41 -16.81 6.04
N ASP A 117 16.48 -17.48 5.68
CA ASP A 117 16.80 -18.82 6.16
C ASP A 117 17.75 -18.80 7.37
N ALA A 118 18.10 -19.98 7.92
CA ALA A 118 18.96 -20.08 9.08
C ALA A 118 20.36 -19.50 8.84
N ASP A 119 20.92 -19.69 7.62
CA ASP A 119 22.23 -19.15 7.27
C ASP A 119 22.21 -17.63 7.16
N ASP A 120 21.09 -17.07 6.70
CA ASP A 120 20.91 -15.63 6.69
C ASP A 120 20.92 -15.04 8.12
N LEU A 121 20.40 -15.77 9.09
CA LEU A 121 20.18 -15.32 10.45
C LEU A 121 21.29 -15.66 11.43
N LYS A 122 22.33 -16.41 11.02
CA LYS A 122 23.48 -16.75 11.91
C LYS A 122 24.14 -15.55 12.57
N ASN A 123 24.30 -14.46 11.82
CA ASN A 123 24.95 -13.23 12.29
C ASN A 123 23.95 -12.10 12.56
N VAL A 124 22.72 -12.45 12.93
CA VAL A 124 21.66 -11.51 13.31
C VAL A 124 21.18 -11.83 14.70
N ASP A 125 21.14 -10.85 15.58
CA ASP A 125 20.59 -10.97 16.94
C ASP A 125 19.15 -10.48 16.97
N ILE A 126 18.84 -9.44 16.17
CA ILE A 126 17.52 -8.81 16.10
C ILE A 126 17.16 -8.45 14.66
N LEU A 127 15.91 -8.70 14.28
CA LEU A 127 15.34 -8.25 13.02
C LEU A 127 14.55 -6.96 13.23
N ILE A 128 14.61 -6.06 12.26
CA ILE A 128 13.75 -4.86 12.21
C ILE A 128 12.95 -4.89 10.94
N PHE A 129 11.64 -4.82 11.04
CA PHE A 129 10.72 -4.67 9.91
C PHE A 129 10.23 -3.23 9.84
N ASP A 130 10.48 -2.56 8.72
CA ASP A 130 10.02 -1.19 8.47
C ASP A 130 9.61 -1.02 7.00
N ILE A 131 8.34 -1.18 6.70
CA ILE A 131 7.78 -1.10 5.34
C ILE A 131 6.39 -0.46 5.39
N GLN A 132 6.11 0.50 4.50
CA GLN A 132 4.79 1.09 4.37
C GLN A 132 3.83 0.14 3.63
N GLU A 133 2.77 -0.21 4.29
CA GLU A 133 1.67 -1.05 3.82
C GLU A 133 0.47 -0.14 3.44
N ILE A 134 -0.45 -0.60 2.58
CA ILE A 134 -1.58 0.20 2.11
C ILE A 134 -2.96 -0.26 2.61
N GLY A 135 -3.07 -1.38 3.31
CA GLY A 135 -4.29 -1.81 4.00
C GLY A 135 -5.13 -2.87 3.28
N VAL A 136 -4.61 -3.49 2.22
CA VAL A 136 -5.31 -4.57 1.53
C VAL A 136 -4.54 -5.90 1.59
N ARG A 137 -5.28 -7.01 1.79
CA ARG A 137 -4.74 -8.36 1.98
C ARG A 137 -3.76 -8.79 0.89
N TYR A 138 -4.04 -8.48 -0.37
CA TYR A 138 -3.21 -8.89 -1.51
C TYR A 138 -2.00 -7.99 -1.77
N TYR A 139 -1.68 -7.06 -0.87
CA TYR A 139 -0.43 -6.30 -0.90
C TYR A 139 0.64 -7.09 -0.15
N THR A 140 1.69 -7.51 -0.85
CA THR A 140 2.60 -8.60 -0.45
C THR A 140 3.41 -8.38 0.83
N TYR A 141 3.50 -7.16 1.33
CA TYR A 141 4.35 -6.84 2.48
C TYR A 141 3.86 -7.44 3.80
N ALA A 142 2.53 -7.59 3.97
CA ALA A 142 1.97 -8.30 5.11
C ALA A 142 2.40 -9.78 5.12
N THR A 143 2.44 -10.43 3.94
CA THR A 143 2.96 -11.81 3.82
C THR A 143 4.46 -11.88 4.06
N THR A 144 5.25 -10.92 3.54
CA THR A 144 6.69 -10.83 3.83
C THR A 144 6.94 -10.75 5.35
N MET A 145 6.15 -9.94 6.06
CA MET A 145 6.22 -9.83 7.53
C MET A 145 5.93 -11.18 8.20
N VAL A 146 4.83 -11.86 7.84
CA VAL A 146 4.47 -13.17 8.40
C VAL A 146 5.58 -14.19 8.21
N LEU A 147 6.12 -14.28 7.00
CA LEU A 147 7.18 -15.24 6.69
C LEU A 147 8.47 -14.93 7.45
N ALA A 148 8.78 -13.63 7.62
CA ALA A 148 9.91 -13.20 8.45
C ALA A 148 9.69 -13.51 9.94
N MET A 149 8.47 -13.32 10.48
CA MET A 149 8.11 -13.70 11.85
C MET A 149 8.28 -15.20 12.08
N LYS A 150 7.83 -16.03 11.15
CA LYS A 150 8.03 -17.50 11.21
C LYS A 150 9.51 -17.87 11.19
N ALA A 151 10.29 -17.21 10.33
CA ALA A 151 11.75 -17.43 10.28
C ALA A 151 12.44 -16.96 11.57
N ALA A 152 12.05 -15.83 12.12
CA ALA A 152 12.55 -15.32 13.41
C ALA A 152 12.27 -16.33 14.54
N LYS A 153 11.02 -16.83 14.63
CA LYS A 153 10.63 -17.86 15.62
C LYS A 153 11.47 -19.12 15.48
N ALA A 154 11.62 -19.65 14.27
CA ALA A 154 12.37 -20.89 14.02
C ALA A 154 13.85 -20.78 14.38
N ASN A 155 14.41 -19.55 14.40
CA ASN A 155 15.82 -19.27 14.69
C ASN A 155 16.04 -18.55 16.03
N GLY A 156 15.03 -18.44 16.90
CA GLY A 156 15.14 -17.79 18.21
C GLY A 156 15.53 -16.31 18.14
N LYS A 157 15.06 -15.58 17.11
CA LYS A 157 15.39 -14.17 16.93
C LYS A 157 14.23 -13.28 17.33
N LYS A 158 14.51 -12.19 18.07
CA LYS A 158 13.56 -11.11 18.31
C LYS A 158 13.35 -10.28 17.06
N MET A 159 12.12 -9.78 16.86
CA MET A 159 11.79 -8.92 15.74
C MET A 159 11.08 -7.64 16.21
N LEU A 160 11.64 -6.48 15.86
CA LEU A 160 10.96 -5.19 16.03
C LEU A 160 10.14 -4.89 14.79
N ILE A 161 8.87 -4.56 14.99
CA ILE A 161 7.97 -4.06 13.95
C ILE A 161 7.84 -2.56 14.15
N LEU A 162 8.45 -1.77 13.26
CA LEU A 162 8.30 -0.32 13.29
C LEU A 162 6.98 0.03 12.62
N ASP A 163 6.00 0.39 13.43
CA ASP A 163 4.64 0.59 12.94
C ASP A 163 4.53 1.82 12.04
N ARG A 164 3.63 1.73 11.05
CA ARG A 164 3.33 2.76 10.07
C ARG A 164 1.83 2.95 9.91
N PRO A 165 1.35 4.18 9.62
CA PRO A 165 -0.06 4.42 9.34
C PRO A 165 -0.56 3.49 8.24
N ASN A 166 -1.73 2.87 8.42
CA ASN A 166 -2.45 2.31 7.29
C ASN A 166 -2.92 3.47 6.40
N MET A 167 -2.60 3.42 5.11
CA MET A 167 -2.80 4.56 4.21
C MET A 167 -4.27 4.90 3.97
N ALA A 168 -5.18 3.94 4.13
CA ALA A 168 -6.61 4.11 3.88
C ALA A 168 -7.50 3.35 4.90
N ALA A 169 -7.07 3.25 6.16
CA ALA A 169 -7.88 2.63 7.23
C ALA A 169 -9.29 3.23 7.36
N ALA A 170 -9.43 4.52 7.01
CA ALA A 170 -10.70 5.23 6.98
C ALA A 170 -11.75 4.63 6.02
N LEU A 171 -11.34 3.80 5.05
CA LEU A 171 -12.27 3.04 4.21
C LEU A 171 -12.94 1.87 4.95
N GLY A 172 -12.46 1.54 6.15
CA GLY A 172 -13.02 0.47 6.98
C GLY A 172 -12.59 -0.94 6.59
N VAL A 173 -13.24 -1.91 7.24
CA VAL A 173 -13.08 -3.35 6.97
C VAL A 173 -14.10 -3.76 5.93
N TYR A 174 -13.66 -4.43 4.87
CA TYR A 174 -14.57 -4.92 3.83
C TYR A 174 -13.97 -6.07 3.01
N GLY A 175 -14.85 -6.77 2.31
CA GLY A 175 -14.54 -7.85 1.38
C GLY A 175 -14.60 -9.23 2.02
N PRO A 176 -14.77 -10.29 1.21
CA PRO A 176 -14.82 -11.66 1.71
C PRO A 176 -13.51 -12.08 2.36
N LEU A 177 -13.58 -13.00 3.30
CA LEU A 177 -12.41 -13.69 3.83
C LEU A 177 -11.73 -14.52 2.72
N LEU A 178 -10.45 -14.80 2.93
CA LEU A 178 -9.72 -15.65 2.01
C LEU A 178 -10.20 -17.11 2.13
N GLU A 179 -10.66 -17.68 1.03
CA GLU A 179 -11.05 -19.08 0.91
C GLU A 179 -9.85 -20.01 1.17
N SER A 180 -10.08 -21.14 1.85
CA SER A 180 -9.01 -22.04 2.34
C SER A 180 -8.04 -22.51 1.26
N LYS A 181 -8.51 -22.76 0.04
CA LYS A 181 -7.65 -23.15 -1.08
C LYS A 181 -6.61 -22.11 -1.49
N PHE A 182 -6.77 -20.85 -1.07
CA PHE A 182 -5.84 -19.77 -1.35
C PHE A 182 -4.90 -19.45 -0.18
N HIS A 183 -5.07 -20.12 0.99
CA HIS A 183 -4.22 -19.89 2.16
C HIS A 183 -2.74 -20.19 1.84
N GLY A 184 -1.85 -19.45 2.46
CA GLY A 184 -0.40 -19.61 2.27
C GLY A 184 0.15 -19.01 0.99
N GLY A 185 -0.69 -18.41 0.15
CA GLY A 185 -0.27 -17.69 -1.04
C GLY A 185 0.54 -16.43 -0.70
N PHE A 186 1.50 -16.08 -1.57
CA PHE A 186 2.37 -14.92 -1.31
C PHE A 186 1.62 -13.57 -1.37
N SER A 187 0.60 -13.44 -2.21
CA SER A 187 -0.27 -12.26 -2.25
C SER A 187 -1.44 -12.31 -1.26
N SER A 188 -1.65 -13.43 -0.56
CA SER A 188 -2.71 -13.57 0.45
C SER A 188 -2.39 -14.78 1.33
N TYR A 189 -1.93 -14.54 2.56
CA TYR A 189 -1.41 -15.63 3.38
C TYR A 189 -2.45 -16.19 4.36
N TYR A 190 -3.16 -15.33 5.08
CA TYR A 190 -4.12 -15.70 6.11
C TYR A 190 -5.56 -15.27 5.75
N PRO A 191 -6.59 -15.96 6.30
CA PRO A 191 -8.00 -15.65 6.08
C PRO A 191 -8.43 -14.38 6.80
N ILE A 192 -8.18 -13.23 6.15
CA ILE A 192 -8.67 -11.92 6.55
C ILE A 192 -9.47 -11.29 5.40
N PRO A 193 -10.30 -10.27 5.64
CA PRO A 193 -11.01 -9.53 4.59
C PRO A 193 -10.07 -8.88 3.57
N ILE A 194 -10.60 -8.45 2.42
CA ILE A 194 -9.82 -7.69 1.43
C ILE A 194 -9.13 -6.51 2.10
N ALA A 195 -9.87 -5.69 2.84
CA ALA A 195 -9.31 -4.59 3.63
C ALA A 195 -9.47 -4.89 5.12
N HIS A 196 -8.37 -4.81 5.86
CA HIS A 196 -8.32 -5.16 7.28
C HIS A 196 -8.39 -3.95 8.21
N ALA A 197 -8.18 -2.74 7.70
CA ALA A 197 -8.17 -1.48 8.46
C ALA A 197 -7.33 -1.52 9.75
N MET A 198 -6.19 -2.20 9.71
CA MET A 198 -5.19 -2.28 10.77
C MET A 198 -3.88 -1.68 10.29
N THR A 199 -3.04 -1.15 11.20
CA THR A 199 -1.64 -0.83 10.88
C THR A 199 -0.83 -2.12 10.74
N ILE A 200 0.38 -2.02 10.20
CA ILE A 200 1.25 -3.21 10.05
C ILE A 200 1.65 -3.81 11.41
N GLY A 201 1.81 -2.97 12.45
CA GLY A 201 2.10 -3.43 13.82
C GLY A 201 0.92 -4.13 14.48
N GLU A 202 -0.29 -3.61 14.29
CA GLU A 202 -1.53 -4.25 14.74
C GLU A 202 -1.73 -5.59 14.02
N LEU A 203 -1.50 -5.62 12.72
CA LEU A 203 -1.62 -6.83 11.90
C LEU A 203 -0.58 -7.88 12.31
N ALA A 204 0.67 -7.46 12.64
CA ALA A 204 1.69 -8.35 13.19
C ALA A 204 1.23 -9.00 14.49
N SER A 205 0.69 -8.21 15.41
CA SER A 205 0.19 -8.69 16.72
C SER A 205 -1.00 -9.64 16.53
N TYR A 206 -1.93 -9.29 15.63
CA TYR A 206 -3.06 -10.15 15.25
C TYR A 206 -2.57 -11.49 14.70
N TYR A 207 -1.70 -11.48 13.70
CA TYR A 207 -1.19 -12.71 13.08
C TYR A 207 -0.40 -13.56 14.08
N ASN A 208 0.43 -12.92 14.91
CA ASN A 208 1.26 -13.62 15.88
C ASN A 208 0.42 -14.40 16.91
N SER A 209 -0.60 -13.78 17.43
CA SER A 209 -1.48 -14.37 18.45
C SER A 209 -2.58 -15.25 17.85
N HIS A 210 -3.38 -14.69 16.91
CA HIS A 210 -4.57 -15.37 16.40
C HIS A 210 -4.22 -16.64 15.59
N PHE A 211 -3.15 -16.60 14.79
CA PHE A 211 -2.67 -17.77 14.03
C PHE A 211 -1.49 -18.49 14.71
N GLN A 212 -1.26 -18.21 16.00
CA GLN A 212 -0.29 -18.94 16.84
C GLN A 212 1.12 -19.05 16.26
N ILE A 213 1.61 -17.98 15.60
CA ILE A 213 3.00 -17.96 15.10
C ILE A 213 3.95 -18.06 16.28
N GLY A 214 3.69 -17.33 17.38
CA GLY A 214 4.46 -17.35 18.61
C GLY A 214 5.89 -16.82 18.44
N ALA A 215 6.10 -15.88 17.54
CA ALA A 215 7.36 -15.17 17.37
C ALA A 215 7.57 -14.16 18.53
N ASP A 216 8.82 -13.94 18.94
CA ASP A 216 9.17 -12.85 19.85
C ASP A 216 9.17 -11.54 19.06
N ILE A 217 8.05 -10.81 19.11
CA ILE A 217 7.88 -9.53 18.43
C ILE A 217 7.67 -8.39 19.42
N GLU A 218 8.15 -7.22 19.07
CA GLU A 218 7.86 -5.97 19.75
C GLU A 218 7.43 -4.93 18.71
N VAL A 219 6.28 -4.28 18.93
CA VAL A 219 5.78 -3.22 18.06
C VAL A 219 6.21 -1.86 18.62
N ILE A 220 7.05 -1.15 17.87
CA ILE A 220 7.35 0.26 18.16
C ILE A 220 6.21 1.09 17.58
N LYS A 221 5.34 1.57 18.47
CA LYS A 221 4.05 2.20 18.14
C LYS A 221 4.20 3.54 17.43
N LEU A 222 3.12 3.95 16.74
CA LEU A 222 2.92 5.32 16.26
C LEU A 222 2.60 6.26 17.42
N THR A 223 2.83 7.54 17.22
CA THR A 223 2.32 8.60 18.12
C THR A 223 1.43 9.56 17.33
N GLY A 224 0.22 9.83 17.83
CA GLY A 224 -0.73 10.77 17.22
C GLY A 224 -1.55 10.22 16.07
N TYR A 225 -1.48 8.93 15.75
CA TYR A 225 -2.30 8.27 14.74
C TYR A 225 -3.70 7.92 15.28
N LYS A 226 -4.70 7.97 14.38
CA LYS A 226 -6.08 7.50 14.60
C LYS A 226 -6.57 6.74 13.37
N HIS A 227 -7.35 5.68 13.56
CA HIS A 227 -7.85 4.82 12.47
C HIS A 227 -8.70 5.54 11.42
N GLY A 228 -9.35 6.67 11.76
CA GLY A 228 -10.10 7.49 10.81
C GLY A 228 -9.25 8.34 9.85
N MET A 229 -7.91 8.33 9.98
CA MET A 229 -7.02 9.12 9.14
C MET A 229 -6.71 8.43 7.82
N TYR A 230 -6.69 9.20 6.74
CA TYR A 230 -5.96 8.86 5.52
C TYR A 230 -4.49 9.28 5.66
N PHE A 231 -3.60 8.68 4.88
CA PHE A 231 -2.16 8.95 4.99
C PHE A 231 -1.78 10.42 4.81
N ASP A 232 -2.41 11.12 3.89
CA ASP A 232 -2.18 12.55 3.64
C ASP A 232 -2.64 13.48 4.78
N GLU A 233 -3.40 12.96 5.75
CA GLU A 233 -3.80 13.67 6.97
C GLU A 233 -2.79 13.46 8.12
N THR A 234 -1.85 12.54 7.96
CA THR A 234 -0.85 12.23 9.01
C THR A 234 0.27 13.26 9.09
N GLY A 235 0.49 14.04 8.03
CA GLY A 235 1.64 14.95 7.91
C GLY A 235 2.97 14.26 7.64
N GLN A 236 2.98 12.96 7.39
CA GLN A 236 4.17 12.22 6.98
C GLN A 236 4.55 12.52 5.51
N PRO A 237 5.84 12.52 5.16
CA PRO A 237 6.26 12.74 3.77
C PRO A 237 5.79 11.58 2.89
N TRP A 238 5.25 11.92 1.71
CA TRP A 238 4.86 10.92 0.73
C TRP A 238 6.10 10.19 0.18
N ARG A 239 6.06 8.87 0.26
CA ARG A 239 6.95 7.98 -0.47
C ARG A 239 6.10 6.88 -1.08
N ASN A 240 6.18 6.69 -2.38
CA ASN A 240 5.42 5.64 -3.05
C ASN A 240 5.68 4.29 -2.35
N PRO A 241 4.68 3.60 -1.77
CA PRO A 241 4.91 2.30 -1.15
C PRO A 241 5.29 1.23 -2.17
N SER A 242 4.85 1.41 -3.42
CA SER A 242 5.31 0.66 -4.59
C SER A 242 5.31 1.59 -5.82
N PRO A 243 6.00 1.24 -6.93
CA PRO A 243 6.17 2.13 -8.09
C PRO A 243 4.86 2.63 -8.72
N SER A 244 3.77 1.91 -8.55
CA SER A 244 2.47 2.27 -9.14
C SER A 244 1.46 2.83 -8.12
N ILE A 245 1.86 3.04 -6.86
CA ILE A 245 1.06 3.75 -5.86
C ILE A 245 1.67 5.14 -5.70
N THR A 246 1.21 6.10 -6.51
CA THR A 246 1.88 7.40 -6.70
C THR A 246 1.26 8.56 -5.94
N ASP A 247 0.00 8.40 -5.50
CA ASP A 247 -0.77 9.40 -4.76
C ASP A 247 -1.93 8.73 -3.99
N MET A 248 -2.64 9.48 -3.15
CA MET A 248 -3.81 8.94 -2.41
C MET A 248 -4.93 8.45 -3.32
N ASN A 249 -5.11 9.02 -4.50
CA ASN A 249 -6.11 8.52 -5.43
C ASN A 249 -5.72 7.14 -5.98
N SER A 250 -4.42 6.87 -6.16
CA SER A 250 -3.95 5.54 -6.54
C SER A 250 -4.09 4.52 -5.41
N VAL A 251 -3.93 4.93 -4.13
CA VAL A 251 -4.26 4.09 -2.97
C VAL A 251 -5.74 3.74 -2.96
N ILE A 252 -6.61 4.74 -3.05
CA ILE A 252 -8.07 4.52 -3.07
C ILE A 252 -8.45 3.66 -4.28
N GLY A 253 -7.96 3.96 -5.47
CA GLY A 253 -8.25 3.17 -6.67
C GLY A 253 -7.77 1.71 -6.56
N TYR A 254 -6.62 1.47 -5.89
CA TYR A 254 -6.13 0.13 -5.60
C TYR A 254 -7.06 -0.62 -4.63
N HIS A 255 -7.55 0.04 -3.60
CA HIS A 255 -8.56 -0.49 -2.68
C HIS A 255 -9.86 -0.86 -3.40
N LEU A 256 -10.33 -0.02 -4.32
CA LEU A 256 -11.62 -0.18 -4.98
C LEU A 256 -11.59 -1.17 -6.16
N ALA A 257 -10.45 -1.30 -6.85
CA ALA A 257 -10.39 -2.06 -8.09
C ALA A 257 -9.02 -2.72 -8.36
N GLY A 258 -8.11 -2.74 -7.39
CA GLY A 258 -6.79 -3.36 -7.55
C GLY A 258 -6.85 -4.86 -7.82
N SER A 259 -7.82 -5.57 -7.25
CA SER A 259 -8.05 -7.00 -7.51
C SER A 259 -8.32 -7.32 -8.99
N LEU A 260 -8.79 -6.33 -9.76
CA LEU A 260 -9.09 -6.49 -11.19
C LEU A 260 -7.82 -6.49 -12.07
N GLU A 261 -6.65 -6.24 -11.49
CA GLU A 261 -5.37 -6.34 -12.21
C GLU A 261 -5.09 -7.73 -12.78
N SER A 262 -5.67 -8.77 -12.16
CA SER A 262 -5.56 -10.15 -12.65
C SER A 262 -6.33 -10.41 -13.94
N LEU A 263 -7.27 -9.52 -14.30
CA LEU A 263 -8.00 -9.60 -15.56
C LEU A 263 -7.12 -9.14 -16.73
N ASN A 264 -7.53 -9.52 -17.94
CA ASN A 264 -6.91 -9.03 -19.17
C ASN A 264 -7.33 -7.58 -19.47
N ILE A 265 -7.02 -6.66 -18.53
CA ILE A 265 -7.24 -5.22 -18.65
C ILE A 265 -6.00 -4.46 -18.17
N SER A 266 -5.89 -3.20 -18.57
CA SER A 266 -4.93 -2.28 -17.96
C SER A 266 -5.57 -1.57 -16.77
N VAL A 267 -4.90 -1.58 -15.64
CA VAL A 267 -5.24 -0.79 -14.43
C VAL A 267 -4.45 0.52 -14.37
N GLY A 268 -3.95 0.98 -15.52
CA GLY A 268 -3.23 2.23 -15.64
C GLY A 268 -1.75 2.16 -15.23
N ARG A 269 -1.18 1.00 -14.89
CA ARG A 269 0.27 0.88 -14.68
C ARG A 269 1.01 1.28 -15.96
N GLY A 270 2.13 1.99 -15.80
CA GLY A 270 2.85 2.56 -16.94
C GLY A 270 2.22 3.84 -17.52
N THR A 271 1.28 4.45 -16.80
CA THR A 271 0.77 5.81 -17.07
C THR A 271 1.11 6.73 -15.88
N ALA A 272 0.81 8.02 -16.01
CA ALA A 272 0.92 8.97 -14.90
C ALA A 272 -0.18 8.79 -13.82
N LYS A 273 -1.20 7.93 -14.07
CA LYS A 273 -2.38 7.75 -13.19
C LYS A 273 -2.72 6.27 -12.98
N PRO A 274 -1.78 5.47 -12.42
CA PRO A 274 -2.04 4.07 -12.12
C PRO A 274 -3.16 3.94 -11.09
N PHE A 275 -3.99 2.90 -11.23
CA PHE A 275 -5.20 2.64 -10.42
C PHE A 275 -6.25 3.76 -10.42
N GLN A 276 -6.09 4.73 -11.28
CA GLN A 276 -7.09 5.74 -11.59
C GLN A 276 -7.61 5.58 -13.01
N LEU A 277 -6.89 4.88 -13.88
CA LEU A 277 -7.25 4.57 -15.27
C LEU A 277 -7.44 3.06 -15.42
N PHE A 278 -8.58 2.65 -15.95
CA PHE A 278 -8.93 1.25 -16.19
C PHE A 278 -9.44 1.10 -17.61
N GLY A 279 -8.92 0.12 -18.34
CA GLY A 279 -9.35 -0.04 -19.73
C GLY A 279 -8.65 -1.16 -20.49
N ALA A 280 -9.11 -1.39 -21.72
CA ALA A 280 -8.52 -2.34 -22.66
C ALA A 280 -8.72 -1.84 -24.10
N PRO A 281 -7.99 -2.38 -25.09
CA PRO A 281 -8.17 -2.00 -26.49
C PRO A 281 -9.58 -2.27 -27.05
N PHE A 282 -10.28 -3.24 -26.46
CA PHE A 282 -11.59 -3.71 -26.92
C PHE A 282 -12.78 -3.09 -26.16
N PHE A 283 -12.56 -2.19 -25.19
CA PHE A 283 -13.66 -1.55 -24.48
C PHE A 283 -14.24 -0.36 -25.23
N ASP A 284 -15.54 -0.12 -25.05
CA ASP A 284 -16.18 1.18 -25.30
C ASP A 284 -16.16 2.00 -24.01
N GLY A 285 -15.16 2.88 -23.89
CA GLY A 285 -14.96 3.67 -22.67
C GLY A 285 -16.12 4.63 -22.36
N ARG A 286 -16.88 5.10 -23.36
CA ARG A 286 -18.03 5.97 -23.14
C ARG A 286 -19.19 5.20 -22.53
N LYS A 287 -19.52 4.02 -23.09
CA LYS A 287 -20.57 3.14 -22.56
C LYS A 287 -20.23 2.69 -21.14
N LEU A 288 -18.99 2.28 -20.91
CA LEU A 288 -18.54 1.83 -19.60
C LEU A 288 -18.62 2.95 -18.54
N ALA A 289 -18.13 4.15 -18.85
CA ALA A 289 -18.23 5.29 -17.94
C ALA A 289 -19.68 5.72 -17.67
N ALA A 290 -20.55 5.68 -18.68
CA ALA A 290 -21.97 5.98 -18.52
C ALA A 290 -22.67 4.97 -17.60
N ALA A 291 -22.43 3.66 -17.79
CA ALA A 291 -22.98 2.59 -16.93
C ALA A 291 -22.53 2.74 -15.47
N LEU A 292 -21.23 3.01 -15.25
CA LEU A 292 -20.70 3.23 -13.89
C LEU A 292 -21.29 4.47 -13.21
N ASN A 293 -21.49 5.58 -13.93
CA ASN A 293 -22.15 6.78 -13.39
C ASN A 293 -23.66 6.55 -13.12
N ALA A 294 -24.34 5.73 -13.92
CA ALA A 294 -25.74 5.38 -13.70
C ALA A 294 -25.95 4.62 -12.37
N ALA A 295 -24.93 3.91 -11.88
CA ALA A 295 -24.96 3.23 -10.59
C ALA A 295 -24.91 4.19 -9.39
N LYS A 296 -24.68 5.49 -9.59
CA LYS A 296 -24.66 6.55 -8.56
C LYS A 296 -23.81 6.19 -7.34
N LEU A 297 -22.60 5.70 -7.57
CA LEU A 297 -21.67 5.33 -6.49
C LEU A 297 -21.27 6.58 -5.71
N PRO A 298 -21.50 6.63 -4.38
CA PRO A 298 -21.25 7.83 -3.60
C PRO A 298 -19.76 8.17 -3.54
N GLY A 299 -19.43 9.46 -3.64
CA GLY A 299 -18.06 9.95 -3.57
C GLY A 299 -17.18 9.68 -4.80
N LEU A 300 -17.77 9.16 -5.89
CA LEU A 300 -17.06 8.79 -7.11
C LEU A 300 -17.71 9.37 -8.37
N LYS A 301 -16.88 9.62 -9.38
CA LYS A 301 -17.29 9.95 -10.74
C LYS A 301 -16.41 9.19 -11.73
N PHE A 302 -16.99 8.76 -12.85
CA PHE A 302 -16.28 8.04 -13.90
C PHE A 302 -16.31 8.86 -15.19
N VAL A 303 -15.15 9.06 -15.79
CA VAL A 303 -15.02 9.83 -17.04
C VAL A 303 -14.40 8.92 -18.10
N ALA A 304 -15.00 8.86 -19.28
CA ALA A 304 -14.43 8.11 -20.39
C ALA A 304 -12.98 8.55 -20.66
N ALA A 305 -12.09 7.60 -20.85
CA ALA A 305 -10.67 7.86 -21.03
C ALA A 305 -10.06 6.97 -22.09
N THR A 306 -9.15 7.53 -22.88
CA THR A 306 -8.23 6.79 -23.74
C THR A 306 -6.82 7.04 -23.26
N PHE A 307 -6.02 5.97 -23.08
CA PHE A 307 -4.67 6.07 -22.59
C PHE A 307 -3.78 4.99 -23.20
N LYS A 308 -2.47 5.20 -23.15
CA LYS A 308 -1.48 4.29 -23.73
C LYS A 308 -0.41 3.98 -22.67
N PRO A 309 -0.47 2.81 -22.03
CA PRO A 309 0.55 2.41 -21.04
C PRO A 309 1.92 2.25 -21.73
N VAL A 310 3.01 2.63 -21.03
CA VAL A 310 4.38 2.38 -21.53
C VAL A 310 4.94 1.04 -21.03
N ARG A 311 4.29 0.41 -20.04
CA ARG A 311 4.63 -0.90 -19.45
C ARG A 311 3.40 -1.62 -18.93
N SER A 312 3.55 -2.89 -18.52
CA SER A 312 2.47 -3.75 -18.01
C SER A 312 1.45 -4.12 -19.09
N ALA A 313 0.22 -4.51 -18.70
CA ALA A 313 -0.82 -4.94 -19.61
C ALA A 313 -1.08 -3.89 -20.71
N TYR A 314 -1.13 -4.35 -21.96
CA TYR A 314 -1.33 -3.52 -23.15
C TYR A 314 -0.29 -2.42 -23.37
N SER A 315 0.97 -2.65 -22.94
CA SER A 315 2.08 -1.73 -23.21
C SER A 315 2.10 -1.30 -24.68
N LYS A 316 2.24 0.00 -24.92
CA LYS A 316 2.26 0.64 -26.25
C LYS A 316 0.99 0.49 -27.09
N LYS A 317 -0.13 -0.02 -26.51
CA LYS A 317 -1.44 -0.08 -27.18
C LYS A 317 -2.38 0.97 -26.62
N ASN A 318 -3.25 1.51 -27.45
CA ASN A 318 -4.33 2.39 -26.98
C ASN A 318 -5.35 1.55 -26.22
N CYS A 319 -5.64 1.92 -24.99
CA CYS A 319 -6.70 1.37 -24.15
C CYS A 319 -7.80 2.39 -24.05
N HIS A 320 -9.04 1.93 -24.19
CA HIS A 320 -10.25 2.69 -23.97
C HIS A 320 -10.90 2.21 -22.67
N GLY A 321 -11.50 3.11 -21.91
CA GLY A 321 -12.12 2.75 -20.63
C GLY A 321 -12.53 3.98 -19.86
N PHE A 322 -12.23 3.99 -18.57
CA PHE A 322 -12.61 5.11 -17.70
C PHE A 322 -11.47 5.57 -16.80
N LYS A 323 -11.56 6.84 -16.40
CA LYS A 323 -10.85 7.42 -15.27
C LYS A 323 -11.77 7.48 -14.07
N LEU A 324 -11.35 6.87 -12.95
CA LEU A 324 -11.98 6.99 -11.64
C LEU A 324 -11.55 8.30 -11.00
N ILE A 325 -12.51 9.11 -10.58
CA ILE A 325 -12.31 10.39 -9.90
C ILE A 325 -12.96 10.30 -8.51
N VAL A 326 -12.16 10.50 -7.48
CA VAL A 326 -12.65 10.62 -6.09
C VAL A 326 -13.15 12.05 -5.89
N THR A 327 -14.45 12.21 -5.62
CA THR A 327 -15.10 13.50 -5.36
C THR A 327 -15.32 13.74 -3.87
N ASN A 328 -15.59 12.66 -3.10
CA ASN A 328 -15.70 12.69 -1.65
C ASN A 328 -15.29 11.33 -1.07
N ARG A 329 -14.05 11.21 -0.59
CA ARG A 329 -13.51 9.95 -0.06
C ARG A 329 -14.24 9.41 1.18
N LYS A 330 -14.90 10.28 1.95
CA LYS A 330 -15.65 9.88 3.15
C LYS A 330 -17.01 9.24 2.82
N ALA A 331 -17.52 9.45 1.62
CA ALA A 331 -18.78 8.89 1.17
C ALA A 331 -18.63 7.56 0.42
N ILE A 332 -17.39 7.11 0.16
CA ILE A 332 -17.14 5.91 -0.64
C ILE A 332 -17.65 4.68 0.11
N ASP A 333 -18.44 3.86 -0.58
CA ASP A 333 -18.72 2.47 -0.22
C ASP A 333 -17.79 1.55 -1.04
N PRO A 334 -16.72 1.03 -0.41
CA PRO A 334 -15.69 0.29 -1.15
C PRO A 334 -16.22 -1.00 -1.76
N MET A 335 -17.07 -1.72 -1.02
CA MET A 335 -17.51 -3.04 -1.46
C MET A 335 -18.54 -2.94 -2.60
N ARG A 336 -19.52 -2.05 -2.47
CA ARG A 336 -20.46 -1.75 -3.54
C ARG A 336 -19.74 -1.25 -4.79
N THR A 337 -18.69 -0.44 -4.61
CA THR A 337 -17.87 0.07 -5.73
C THR A 337 -17.13 -1.06 -6.42
N LEU A 338 -16.43 -1.94 -5.69
CA LEU A 338 -15.72 -3.09 -6.26
C LEU A 338 -16.68 -3.98 -7.07
N ILE A 339 -17.82 -4.36 -6.48
CA ILE A 339 -18.82 -5.20 -7.14
C ILE A 339 -19.33 -4.55 -8.44
N THR A 340 -19.63 -3.26 -8.39
CA THR A 340 -20.18 -2.54 -9.54
C THR A 340 -19.15 -2.44 -10.67
N ILE A 341 -17.91 -2.03 -10.38
CA ILE A 341 -16.83 -1.92 -11.36
C ILE A 341 -16.54 -3.30 -11.96
N ALA A 342 -16.41 -4.31 -11.12
CA ALA A 342 -16.13 -5.69 -11.55
C ALA A 342 -17.22 -6.23 -12.49
N ARG A 343 -18.49 -6.01 -12.15
CA ARG A 343 -19.64 -6.42 -12.96
C ARG A 343 -19.66 -5.72 -14.33
N GLU A 344 -19.47 -4.42 -14.34
CA GLU A 344 -19.46 -3.66 -15.60
C GLU A 344 -18.27 -4.09 -16.48
N ILE A 345 -17.09 -4.31 -15.91
CA ILE A 345 -15.95 -4.86 -16.64
C ILE A 345 -16.26 -6.25 -17.19
N HIS A 346 -16.85 -7.14 -16.38
CA HIS A 346 -17.21 -8.50 -16.81
C HIS A 346 -18.10 -8.50 -18.07
N LYS A 347 -19.13 -7.64 -18.12
CA LYS A 347 -20.04 -7.50 -19.28
C LYS A 347 -19.30 -7.10 -20.57
N HIS A 348 -18.16 -6.40 -20.43
CA HIS A 348 -17.39 -5.89 -21.57
C HIS A 348 -16.19 -6.76 -21.94
N LEU A 349 -15.90 -7.84 -21.16
CA LEU A 349 -14.85 -8.80 -21.54
C LEU A 349 -15.27 -9.57 -22.81
N PRO A 350 -14.32 -9.88 -23.71
CA PRO A 350 -14.57 -10.74 -24.87
C PRO A 350 -15.14 -12.10 -24.45
N GLU A 351 -16.13 -12.60 -25.14
CA GLU A 351 -16.76 -13.90 -24.83
C GLU A 351 -15.73 -15.04 -24.84
N LYS A 352 -14.86 -15.04 -25.85
CA LYS A 352 -13.80 -16.04 -25.95
C LYS A 352 -12.82 -15.91 -24.78
N GLY A 353 -12.83 -16.89 -23.88
CA GLY A 353 -11.95 -16.95 -22.69
C GLY A 353 -12.41 -16.08 -21.53
N ARG A 354 -13.64 -15.53 -21.54
CA ARG A 354 -14.20 -14.70 -20.47
C ARG A 354 -14.11 -15.41 -19.12
N GLU A 355 -14.63 -16.63 -19.03
CA GLU A 355 -14.68 -17.38 -17.77
C GLU A 355 -13.27 -17.64 -17.19
N LYS A 356 -12.32 -18.08 -18.02
CA LYS A 356 -10.93 -18.29 -17.59
C LYS A 356 -10.28 -16.99 -17.11
N ASN A 357 -10.53 -15.92 -17.83
CA ASN A 357 -10.01 -14.59 -17.46
C ASN A 357 -10.66 -14.11 -16.16
N TRP A 358 -12.00 -14.25 -16.08
CA TRP A 358 -12.77 -13.81 -14.92
C TRP A 358 -12.37 -14.53 -13.63
N SER A 359 -12.23 -15.86 -13.66
CA SER A 359 -11.84 -16.66 -12.49
C SER A 359 -10.48 -16.23 -11.88
N SER A 360 -9.63 -15.54 -12.64
CA SER A 360 -8.32 -15.09 -12.16
C SER A 360 -8.39 -14.08 -11.01
N ILE A 361 -9.49 -13.34 -10.86
CA ILE A 361 -9.64 -12.39 -9.75
C ILE A 361 -9.99 -13.06 -8.42
N ALA A 362 -10.44 -14.31 -8.44
CA ALA A 362 -10.87 -15.01 -7.23
C ALA A 362 -9.76 -15.07 -6.17
N HIS A 363 -8.50 -15.20 -6.58
CA HIS A 363 -7.38 -15.20 -5.66
C HIS A 363 -7.20 -13.86 -4.91
N ALA A 364 -7.35 -12.73 -5.59
CA ALA A 364 -7.22 -11.40 -4.96
C ALA A 364 -8.48 -11.04 -4.17
N VAL A 365 -9.68 -11.31 -4.72
CA VAL A 365 -10.94 -11.11 -4.01
C VAL A 365 -11.06 -12.05 -2.82
N GLY A 366 -10.56 -13.28 -2.94
CA GLY A 366 -10.44 -14.25 -1.85
C GLY A 366 -11.54 -15.30 -1.81
N ASP A 367 -12.58 -15.18 -2.65
CA ASP A 367 -13.75 -16.07 -2.63
C ASP A 367 -14.25 -16.30 -4.06
N THR A 368 -14.24 -17.55 -4.49
CA THR A 368 -14.66 -17.95 -5.84
C THR A 368 -16.16 -17.81 -6.03
N ALA A 369 -16.94 -18.26 -5.06
CA ALA A 369 -18.40 -18.19 -5.15
C ALA A 369 -18.89 -16.74 -5.19
N PHE A 370 -18.23 -15.86 -4.44
CA PHE A 370 -18.49 -14.41 -4.48
C PHE A 370 -18.21 -13.81 -5.86
N VAL A 371 -17.09 -14.18 -6.47
CA VAL A 371 -16.71 -13.73 -7.82
C VAL A 371 -17.69 -14.24 -8.86
N ASP A 372 -18.10 -15.50 -8.79
CA ASP A 372 -19.10 -16.09 -9.70
C ASP A 372 -20.46 -15.40 -9.56
N SER A 373 -20.87 -15.04 -8.35
CA SER A 373 -22.10 -14.30 -8.08
C SER A 373 -22.09 -12.89 -8.69
N ILE A 374 -20.93 -12.21 -8.72
CA ILE A 374 -20.78 -10.93 -9.44
C ILE A 374 -21.03 -11.14 -10.94
N ALA A 375 -20.44 -12.18 -11.53
CA ALA A 375 -20.60 -12.50 -12.95
C ALA A 375 -22.06 -12.81 -13.33
N LYS A 376 -22.76 -13.51 -12.44
CA LYS A 376 -24.21 -13.82 -12.59
C LYS A 376 -25.11 -12.59 -12.43
N GLY A 377 -24.57 -11.44 -12.04
CA GLY A 377 -25.32 -10.19 -11.90
C GLY A 377 -26.11 -10.08 -10.59
N GLU A 378 -25.77 -10.87 -9.57
CA GLU A 378 -26.43 -10.80 -8.26
C GLU A 378 -26.32 -9.39 -7.65
N GLN A 379 -27.39 -8.93 -6.98
CA GLN A 379 -27.45 -7.56 -6.45
C GLN A 379 -26.32 -7.29 -5.45
N SER A 380 -25.74 -6.08 -5.50
CA SER A 380 -24.59 -5.71 -4.66
C SER A 380 -24.93 -5.81 -3.16
N GLU A 381 -26.12 -5.42 -2.78
CA GLU A 381 -26.65 -5.48 -1.44
C GLU A 381 -26.71 -6.92 -0.92
N THR A 382 -27.18 -7.86 -1.72
CA THR A 382 -27.22 -9.29 -1.40
C THR A 382 -25.82 -9.85 -1.21
N LEU A 383 -24.89 -9.50 -2.10
CA LEU A 383 -23.48 -9.93 -1.99
C LEU A 383 -22.82 -9.40 -0.72
N VAL A 384 -23.05 -8.14 -0.39
CA VAL A 384 -22.53 -7.53 0.85
C VAL A 384 -23.12 -8.22 2.07
N GLN A 385 -24.43 -8.56 2.07
CA GLN A 385 -25.08 -9.28 3.16
C GLN A 385 -24.50 -10.68 3.36
N LYS A 386 -24.15 -11.41 2.30
CA LYS A 386 -23.55 -12.75 2.38
C LYS A 386 -22.24 -12.78 3.16
N ILE A 387 -21.44 -11.73 3.06
CA ILE A 387 -20.13 -11.64 3.74
C ILE A 387 -20.19 -10.84 5.04
N ALA A 388 -21.34 -10.24 5.38
CA ALA A 388 -21.45 -9.31 6.52
C ALA A 388 -21.10 -9.96 7.86
N ALA A 389 -21.50 -11.23 8.06
CA ALA A 389 -21.20 -11.96 9.28
C ALA A 389 -19.70 -12.18 9.47
N ASP A 390 -18.99 -12.60 8.42
CA ASP A 390 -17.54 -12.83 8.43
C ASP A 390 -16.76 -11.53 8.62
N VAL A 391 -17.16 -10.47 7.93
CA VAL A 391 -16.57 -9.13 8.07
C VAL A 391 -16.75 -8.62 9.49
N LYS A 392 -17.95 -8.81 10.07
CA LYS A 392 -18.22 -8.44 11.46
C LYS A 392 -17.40 -9.27 12.44
N ALA A 393 -17.35 -10.58 12.27
CA ALA A 393 -16.55 -11.47 13.12
C ALA A 393 -15.08 -11.07 13.13
N PHE A 394 -14.50 -10.78 11.97
CA PHE A 394 -13.13 -10.25 11.88
C PHE A 394 -13.02 -8.90 12.58
N ALA A 395 -13.95 -7.97 12.34
CA ALA A 395 -13.94 -6.64 12.95
C ALA A 395 -14.00 -6.73 14.48
N ASP A 396 -14.80 -7.66 15.05
CA ASP A 396 -14.89 -7.88 16.49
C ASP A 396 -13.59 -8.49 17.06
N VAL A 397 -13.01 -9.49 16.37
CA VAL A 397 -11.77 -10.13 16.82
C VAL A 397 -10.58 -9.18 16.77
N ARG A 398 -10.46 -8.37 15.71
CA ARG A 398 -9.35 -7.44 15.56
C ARG A 398 -9.29 -6.36 16.64
N GLN A 399 -10.41 -6.00 17.30
CA GLN A 399 -10.47 -4.98 18.35
C GLN A 399 -9.44 -5.23 19.47
N LYS A 400 -9.16 -6.50 19.79
CA LYS A 400 -8.18 -6.88 20.82
C LYS A 400 -6.74 -6.50 20.45
N TYR A 401 -6.48 -6.21 19.19
CA TYR A 401 -5.15 -5.95 18.64
C TYR A 401 -4.95 -4.51 18.19
N LEU A 402 -6.01 -3.69 18.24
CA LEU A 402 -5.91 -2.27 17.91
C LEU A 402 -5.09 -1.54 18.98
N LEU A 403 -4.14 -0.74 18.51
CA LEU A 403 -3.21 0.01 19.35
C LEU A 403 -3.55 1.50 19.43
N TYR A 404 -4.47 1.95 18.57
CA TYR A 404 -4.80 3.37 18.37
C TYR A 404 -6.32 3.59 18.40
N PRO A 405 -6.78 4.81 18.76
CA PRO A 405 -8.19 5.18 18.78
C PRO A 405 -8.81 5.30 17.38
#